data_24264cf37f3efebf29c417df449c2fca
#
_entry.id   24264cf37f3efebf29c417df449c2fca
#
_cell.length_a   1.000
_cell.length_b   1.000
_cell.length_c   1.000
_cell.angle_alpha   90.00
_cell.angle_beta   90.00
_cell.angle_gamma   90.00
#
_symmetry.space_group_name_H-M   'P 1'
#
loop_
_entity.id
_entity.type
_entity.pdbx_description
1 polymer ?
#
loop_
_entity_poly.entity_id
_entity_poly.type
_entity_poly.pdbx_seq_one_letter_code
_entity_poly.pdbx_strand_id
1 'polypeptide(L)'
;MDKQEVIGRIRHGLIVSCQALEGEPLYRPEGGVMPLMAEAARRAGAVGIRANGVQDIRDIMARVDLPLIGIIKKNYPGCEAYITPTMDEVDQLVAAGCTIIALDCTRQSHPGGLTSRELVRQARAKYPSQLFMADCSRLEDALMAAEEGVDFVGTTLNGYVKGDETMDGPNFELARQIVEKVPAPLIAEGRIHRPEQARAMLELGALAVVVGGAITRPLEIARRFVTEIEKAQVRP
;
A
#
# COMPACT_ATOMS: atom_id res chain seq x y z
N MET A 1 7.87 3.07 -17.61
CA MET A 1 6.66 2.27 -17.96
C MET A 1 5.46 3.21 -18.03
N ASP A 2 4.65 3.10 -19.06
CA ASP A 2 3.36 3.80 -19.09
C ASP A 2 2.28 3.06 -18.28
N LYS A 3 1.12 3.70 -18.11
CA LYS A 3 0.02 3.16 -17.30
C LYS A 3 -0.50 1.81 -17.82
N GLN A 4 -0.62 1.63 -19.15
CA GLN A 4 -1.15 0.40 -19.73
C GLN A 4 -0.18 -0.77 -19.59
N GLU A 5 1.11 -0.49 -19.74
CA GLU A 5 2.18 -1.47 -19.49
C GLU A 5 2.17 -1.94 -18.02
N VAL A 6 2.06 -1.00 -17.08
CA VAL A 6 1.97 -1.33 -15.65
C VAL A 6 0.73 -2.15 -15.35
N ILE A 7 -0.45 -1.74 -15.85
CA ILE A 7 -1.71 -2.50 -15.70
C ILE A 7 -1.55 -3.92 -16.24
N GLY A 8 -0.94 -4.08 -17.42
CA GLY A 8 -0.69 -5.40 -18.02
C GLY A 8 0.19 -6.28 -17.14
N ARG A 9 1.24 -5.70 -16.53
CA ARG A 9 2.17 -6.46 -15.66
C ARG A 9 1.57 -6.87 -14.32
N ILE A 10 0.73 -6.03 -13.70
CA ILE A 10 0.20 -6.30 -12.34
C ILE A 10 -1.18 -6.95 -12.32
N ARG A 11 -1.86 -7.04 -13.47
CA ARG A 11 -3.24 -7.52 -13.58
C ARG A 11 -3.42 -8.91 -12.97
N HIS A 12 -4.41 -9.02 -12.06
CA HIS A 12 -4.83 -10.23 -11.36
C HIS A 12 -3.71 -10.92 -10.57
N GLY A 13 -2.68 -10.15 -10.19
CA GLY A 13 -1.52 -10.68 -9.48
C GLY A 13 -1.38 -10.16 -8.05
N LEU A 14 -0.42 -10.78 -7.36
CA LEU A 14 -0.01 -10.43 -6.02
C LEU A 14 1.11 -9.38 -6.06
N ILE A 15 0.93 -8.29 -5.37
CA ILE A 15 1.96 -7.31 -5.01
C ILE A 15 2.35 -7.59 -3.55
N VAL A 16 3.63 -7.78 -3.28
CA VAL A 16 4.08 -8.00 -1.90
C VAL A 16 4.58 -6.70 -1.29
N SER A 17 4.01 -6.33 -0.14
CA SER A 17 4.44 -5.16 0.61
C SER A 17 5.65 -5.50 1.47
N CYS A 18 6.85 -5.16 0.96
CA CYS A 18 8.13 -5.38 1.62
C CYS A 18 8.50 -4.15 2.44
N GLN A 19 8.11 -4.14 3.70
CA GLN A 19 8.32 -3.04 4.62
C GLN A 19 8.68 -3.55 6.02
N ALA A 20 9.64 -2.90 6.67
CA ALA A 20 9.87 -2.98 8.10
C ALA A 20 9.99 -1.54 8.64
N LEU A 21 9.34 -1.27 9.76
CA LEU A 21 9.34 0.02 10.41
C LEU A 21 10.23 0.00 11.65
N GLU A 22 10.67 1.17 12.09
CA GLU A 22 11.45 1.31 13.32
C GLU A 22 10.72 0.60 14.49
N GLY A 23 11.47 -0.21 15.24
CA GLY A 23 10.94 -1.06 16.31
C GLY A 23 10.46 -2.45 15.85
N GLU A 24 10.38 -2.73 14.55
CA GLU A 24 10.10 -4.09 14.05
C GLU A 24 11.39 -4.93 13.94
N PRO A 25 11.33 -6.26 14.19
CA PRO A 25 12.53 -7.12 14.23
C PRO A 25 13.35 -7.16 12.94
N LEU A 26 12.72 -6.92 11.78
CA LEU A 26 13.40 -6.90 10.48
C LEU A 26 13.84 -5.51 10.05
N TYR A 27 13.60 -4.48 10.88
CA TYR A 27 14.02 -3.12 10.55
C TYR A 27 15.55 -2.98 10.59
N ARG A 28 16.09 -2.40 9.53
CA ARG A 28 17.49 -2.04 9.43
C ARG A 28 17.57 -0.66 8.78
N PRO A 29 18.09 0.37 9.47
CA PRO A 29 18.24 1.69 8.87
C PRO A 29 19.18 1.70 7.66
N GLU A 30 20.15 0.80 7.63
CA GLU A 30 21.06 0.56 6.51
C GLU A 30 20.47 -0.26 5.36
N GLY A 31 19.23 -0.77 5.51
CA GLY A 31 18.56 -1.60 4.50
C GLY A 31 19.02 -3.06 4.49
N GLY A 32 18.85 -3.73 3.35
CA GLY A 32 19.40 -5.06 3.05
C GLY A 32 18.46 -6.23 3.33
N VAL A 33 17.46 -6.12 4.20
CA VAL A 33 16.48 -7.20 4.48
C VAL A 33 15.34 -7.19 3.48
N MET A 34 14.76 -6.03 3.19
CA MET A 34 13.60 -5.93 2.29
C MET A 34 13.90 -6.37 0.85
N PRO A 35 15.10 -6.16 0.28
CA PRO A 35 15.47 -6.74 -1.01
C PRO A 35 15.43 -8.28 -1.05
N LEU A 36 15.74 -8.95 0.06
CA LEU A 36 15.64 -10.41 0.17
C LEU A 36 14.18 -10.88 0.18
N MET A 37 13.30 -10.14 0.87
CA MET A 37 11.86 -10.38 0.84
C MET A 37 11.28 -10.17 -0.56
N ALA A 38 11.70 -9.11 -1.27
CA ALA A 38 11.29 -8.85 -2.65
C ALA A 38 11.73 -9.95 -3.61
N GLU A 39 12.96 -10.46 -3.45
CA GLU A 39 13.45 -11.59 -4.24
C GLU A 39 12.64 -12.88 -3.97
N ALA A 40 12.32 -13.16 -2.70
CA ALA A 40 11.47 -14.30 -2.36
C ALA A 40 10.07 -14.14 -2.99
N ALA A 41 9.48 -12.94 -2.92
CA ALA A 41 8.20 -12.63 -3.55
C ALA A 41 8.25 -12.84 -5.07
N ARG A 42 9.28 -12.32 -5.75
CA ARG A 42 9.49 -12.51 -7.20
C ARG A 42 9.58 -13.99 -7.57
N ARG A 43 10.34 -14.79 -6.83
CA ARG A 43 10.46 -16.25 -7.06
C ARG A 43 9.16 -16.99 -6.84
N ALA A 44 8.30 -16.50 -5.94
CA ALA A 44 6.96 -17.03 -5.71
C ALA A 44 5.95 -16.62 -6.78
N GLY A 45 6.31 -15.74 -7.72
CA GLY A 45 5.44 -15.28 -8.80
C GLY A 45 4.68 -13.99 -8.48
N ALA A 46 5.11 -13.19 -7.49
CA ALA A 46 4.58 -11.84 -7.30
C ALA A 46 4.84 -10.98 -8.54
N VAL A 47 3.87 -10.13 -8.88
CA VAL A 47 3.89 -9.27 -10.07
C VAL A 47 4.31 -7.83 -9.79
N GLY A 48 4.48 -7.48 -8.53
CA GLY A 48 4.90 -6.15 -8.08
C GLY A 48 5.35 -6.16 -6.63
N ILE A 49 5.99 -5.08 -6.24
CA ILE A 49 6.44 -4.82 -4.86
C ILE A 49 5.89 -3.48 -4.40
N ARG A 50 5.49 -3.39 -3.13
CA ARG A 50 5.27 -2.13 -2.45
C ARG A 50 6.34 -1.96 -1.38
N ALA A 51 7.00 -0.81 -1.32
CA ALA A 51 8.12 -0.57 -0.42
C ALA A 51 8.09 0.81 0.22
N ASN A 52 8.68 0.92 1.42
CA ASN A 52 8.76 2.15 2.20
C ASN A 52 10.19 2.63 2.34
N GLY A 53 10.41 3.92 2.04
CA GLY A 53 11.71 4.57 2.23
C GLY A 53 12.66 4.40 1.04
N VAL A 54 13.41 5.47 0.76
CA VAL A 54 14.25 5.59 -0.44
C VAL A 54 15.33 4.50 -0.51
N GLN A 55 15.92 4.14 0.64
CA GLN A 55 17.00 3.14 0.69
C GLN A 55 16.49 1.76 0.26
N ASP A 56 15.43 1.24 0.93
CA ASP A 56 14.86 -0.06 0.59
C ASP A 56 14.32 -0.08 -0.85
N ILE A 57 13.70 1.01 -1.30
CA ILE A 57 13.19 1.14 -2.68
C ILE A 57 14.32 0.94 -3.70
N ARG A 58 15.44 1.65 -3.54
CA ARG A 58 16.60 1.54 -4.45
C ARG A 58 17.21 0.14 -4.42
N ASP A 59 17.39 -0.43 -3.23
CA ASP A 59 17.98 -1.76 -3.06
C ASP A 59 17.06 -2.85 -3.65
N ILE A 60 15.75 -2.71 -3.51
CA ILE A 60 14.76 -3.62 -4.12
C ILE A 60 14.82 -3.50 -5.65
N MET A 61 14.80 -2.29 -6.20
CA MET A 61 14.84 -2.05 -7.65
C MET A 61 16.13 -2.56 -8.29
N ALA A 62 17.26 -2.50 -7.56
CA ALA A 62 18.51 -3.08 -8.01
C ALA A 62 18.51 -4.62 -8.04
N ARG A 63 17.58 -5.25 -7.31
CA ARG A 63 17.54 -6.71 -7.14
C ARG A 63 16.45 -7.39 -7.96
N VAL A 64 15.29 -6.75 -8.14
CA VAL A 64 14.14 -7.34 -8.84
C VAL A 64 13.61 -6.40 -9.90
N ASP A 65 13.29 -6.92 -11.09
CA ASP A 65 12.62 -6.19 -12.17
C ASP A 65 11.09 -6.38 -12.08
N LEU A 66 10.49 -5.72 -11.09
CA LEU A 66 9.04 -5.69 -10.91
C LEU A 66 8.54 -4.25 -10.77
N PRO A 67 7.32 -3.93 -11.22
CA PRO A 67 6.67 -2.67 -10.89
C PRO A 67 6.71 -2.42 -9.39
N LEU A 68 7.12 -1.21 -8.98
CA LEU A 68 7.27 -0.85 -7.57
C LEU A 68 6.35 0.31 -7.19
N ILE A 69 5.51 0.08 -6.18
CA ILE A 69 4.73 1.11 -5.49
C ILE A 69 5.59 1.64 -4.34
N GLY A 70 6.05 2.88 -4.47
CA GLY A 70 6.86 3.55 -3.45
C GLY A 70 6.02 4.39 -2.50
N ILE A 71 6.38 4.36 -1.23
CA ILE A 71 5.88 5.26 -0.19
C ILE A 71 7.01 5.73 0.72
N ILE A 72 6.78 6.83 1.41
CA ILE A 72 7.59 7.22 2.57
C ILE A 72 6.63 7.45 3.73
N LYS A 73 6.75 6.60 4.76
CA LYS A 73 6.02 6.79 6.02
C LYS A 73 6.77 7.76 6.89
N LYS A 74 6.13 8.88 7.22
CA LYS A 74 6.72 9.93 8.05
C LYS A 74 5.66 10.59 8.90
N ASN A 75 5.89 10.59 10.20
CA ASN A 75 5.03 11.26 11.16
C ASN A 75 5.45 12.73 11.30
N TYR A 76 4.47 13.62 11.23
CA TYR A 76 4.65 15.05 11.48
C TYR A 76 3.88 15.46 12.74
N PRO A 77 4.47 16.27 13.62
CA PRO A 77 3.78 16.71 14.83
C PRO A 77 2.44 17.40 14.51
N GLY A 78 1.37 16.98 15.18
CA GLY A 78 0.04 17.55 15.02
C GLY A 78 -0.70 17.11 13.73
N CYS A 79 -0.15 16.19 12.96
CA CYS A 79 -0.76 15.67 11.74
C CYS A 79 -1.01 14.16 11.87
N GLU A 80 -2.05 13.68 11.21
CA GLU A 80 -2.45 12.26 11.26
C GLU A 80 -2.06 11.50 9.98
N ALA A 81 -2.02 12.17 8.82
CA ALA A 81 -1.55 11.58 7.58
C ALA A 81 -0.05 11.26 7.67
N TYR A 82 0.34 10.04 7.28
CA TYR A 82 1.71 9.55 7.43
C TYR A 82 2.25 8.81 6.21
N ILE A 83 1.44 8.48 5.22
CA ILE A 83 1.89 7.83 3.97
C ILE A 83 2.14 8.89 2.91
N THR A 84 3.41 9.20 2.64
CA THR A 84 3.80 10.20 1.63
C THR A 84 3.00 11.50 1.80
N PRO A 85 3.04 12.14 3.01
CA PRO A 85 2.05 13.14 3.38
C PRO A 85 2.33 14.54 2.81
N THR A 86 3.47 14.76 2.14
CA THR A 86 3.84 16.06 1.54
C THR A 86 4.52 15.89 0.18
N MET A 87 4.70 17.01 -0.52
CA MET A 87 5.45 17.04 -1.77
C MET A 87 6.94 16.70 -1.61
N ASP A 88 7.53 16.89 -0.43
CA ASP A 88 8.92 16.51 -0.17
C ASP A 88 9.13 15.00 -0.28
N GLU A 89 8.19 14.19 0.23
CA GLU A 89 8.22 12.74 0.07
C GLU A 89 7.94 12.32 -1.37
N VAL A 90 7.03 13.01 -2.05
CA VAL A 90 6.76 12.78 -3.49
C VAL A 90 8.03 13.00 -4.31
N ASP A 91 8.72 14.11 -4.10
CA ASP A 91 9.96 14.46 -4.83
C ASP A 91 11.05 13.39 -4.63
N GLN A 92 11.22 12.91 -3.40
CA GLN A 92 12.17 11.85 -3.07
C GLN A 92 11.83 10.53 -3.78
N LEU A 93 10.54 10.16 -3.85
CA LEU A 93 10.08 8.93 -4.49
C LEU A 93 10.21 9.00 -6.02
N VAL A 94 9.94 10.15 -6.62
CA VAL A 94 10.20 10.39 -8.05
C VAL A 94 11.69 10.26 -8.34
N ALA A 95 12.55 10.89 -7.52
CA ALA A 95 14.00 10.81 -7.67
C ALA A 95 14.56 9.39 -7.41
N ALA A 96 13.85 8.55 -6.64
CA ALA A 96 14.18 7.15 -6.47
C ALA A 96 13.77 6.28 -7.67
N GLY A 97 12.93 6.76 -8.58
CA GLY A 97 12.51 6.06 -9.79
C GLY A 97 11.34 5.08 -9.59
N CYS A 98 10.48 5.32 -8.58
CA CYS A 98 9.30 4.48 -8.34
C CYS A 98 8.38 4.41 -9.56
N THR A 99 7.85 3.22 -9.86
CA THR A 99 6.86 3.05 -10.94
C THR A 99 5.55 3.73 -10.60
N ILE A 100 5.08 3.54 -9.38
CA ILE A 100 3.85 4.13 -8.82
C ILE A 100 4.22 4.78 -7.49
N ILE A 101 3.65 5.94 -7.18
CA ILE A 101 3.79 6.60 -5.87
C ILE A 101 2.42 6.59 -5.19
N ALA A 102 2.34 6.02 -3.98
CA ALA A 102 1.10 6.05 -3.22
C ALA A 102 1.09 7.19 -2.19
N LEU A 103 -0.06 7.86 -2.09
CA LEU A 103 -0.32 9.04 -1.26
C LEU A 103 -1.44 8.74 -0.28
N ASP A 104 -1.34 9.26 0.95
CA ASP A 104 -2.48 9.30 1.87
C ASP A 104 -3.57 10.22 1.28
N CYS A 105 -4.69 9.63 0.87
CA CYS A 105 -5.81 10.37 0.30
C CYS A 105 -7.04 10.36 1.22
N THR A 106 -6.81 10.17 2.52
CA THR A 106 -7.88 10.18 3.52
C THR A 106 -8.23 11.60 3.97
N ARG A 107 -9.21 11.70 4.89
CA ARG A 107 -9.59 12.96 5.56
C ARG A 107 -8.62 13.38 6.67
N GLN A 108 -7.54 12.65 6.89
CA GLN A 108 -6.55 12.98 7.91
C GLN A 108 -5.84 14.30 7.60
N SER A 109 -5.41 14.99 8.67
CA SER A 109 -4.69 16.26 8.55
C SER A 109 -3.28 16.05 8.01
N HIS A 110 -2.92 16.78 6.97
CA HIS A 110 -1.57 16.81 6.41
C HIS A 110 -0.75 17.98 6.98
N PRO A 111 0.59 17.90 6.90
CA PRO A 111 1.47 18.99 7.31
C PRO A 111 1.19 20.29 6.55
N GLY A 112 1.31 21.42 7.25
CA GLY A 112 1.08 22.74 6.65
C GLY A 112 -0.37 23.06 6.32
N GLY A 113 -1.33 22.28 6.81
CA GLY A 113 -2.76 22.44 6.51
C GLY A 113 -3.17 22.02 5.10
N LEU A 114 -2.30 21.28 4.41
CA LEU A 114 -2.59 20.72 3.09
C LEU A 114 -3.73 19.71 3.19
N THR A 115 -4.59 19.67 2.20
CA THR A 115 -5.59 18.61 2.03
C THR A 115 -5.08 17.54 1.08
N SER A 116 -5.60 16.31 1.20
CA SER A 116 -5.29 15.22 0.26
C SER A 116 -5.56 15.62 -1.19
N ARG A 117 -6.67 16.35 -1.43
CA ARG A 117 -7.03 16.89 -2.76
C ARG A 117 -5.95 17.82 -3.32
N GLU A 118 -5.45 18.73 -2.50
CA GLU A 118 -4.38 19.66 -2.90
C GLU A 118 -3.06 18.93 -3.14
N LEU A 119 -2.72 17.95 -2.30
CA LEU A 119 -1.52 17.13 -2.49
C LEU A 119 -1.55 16.41 -3.84
N VAL A 120 -2.66 15.74 -4.18
CA VAL A 120 -2.82 15.05 -5.47
C VAL A 120 -2.68 16.05 -6.64
N ARG A 121 -3.35 17.21 -6.57
CA ARG A 121 -3.23 18.25 -7.60
C ARG A 121 -1.80 18.74 -7.81
N GLN A 122 -1.09 19.02 -6.72
CA GLN A 122 0.31 19.46 -6.79
C GLN A 122 1.21 18.37 -7.38
N ALA A 123 1.04 17.11 -6.94
CA ALA A 123 1.81 15.97 -7.44
C ALA A 123 1.57 15.76 -8.95
N ARG A 124 0.32 15.75 -9.39
CA ARG A 124 -0.05 15.62 -10.81
C ARG A 124 0.46 16.77 -11.66
N ALA A 125 0.36 18.01 -11.16
CA ALA A 125 0.85 19.20 -11.88
C ALA A 125 2.37 19.19 -12.06
N LYS A 126 3.10 18.78 -10.99
CA LYS A 126 4.57 18.74 -11.01
C LYS A 126 5.13 17.55 -11.79
N TYR A 127 4.45 16.42 -11.75
CA TYR A 127 4.90 15.16 -12.33
C TYR A 127 3.82 14.49 -13.20
N PRO A 128 3.47 15.06 -14.34
CA PRO A 128 2.34 14.62 -15.17
C PRO A 128 2.50 13.19 -15.72
N SER A 129 3.74 12.70 -15.87
CA SER A 129 4.03 11.34 -16.37
C SER A 129 4.19 10.30 -15.26
N GLN A 130 4.25 10.72 -13.98
CA GLN A 130 4.34 9.81 -12.85
C GLN A 130 2.99 9.18 -12.57
N LEU A 131 2.97 7.86 -12.30
CA LEU A 131 1.75 7.17 -11.88
C LEU A 131 1.54 7.35 -10.37
N PHE A 132 0.31 7.71 -9.99
CA PHE A 132 -0.09 7.90 -8.60
C PHE A 132 -1.20 6.95 -8.19
N MET A 133 -1.10 6.46 -6.96
CA MET A 133 -2.11 5.65 -6.29
C MET A 133 -2.63 6.39 -5.05
N ALA A 134 -3.93 6.39 -4.85
CA ALA A 134 -4.53 6.94 -3.65
C ALA A 134 -4.74 5.84 -2.60
N ASP A 135 -4.12 5.98 -1.42
CA ASP A 135 -4.42 5.16 -0.26
C ASP A 135 -5.66 5.73 0.45
N CYS A 136 -6.77 5.00 0.39
CA CYS A 136 -8.09 5.44 0.85
C CYS A 136 -8.56 4.65 2.06
N SER A 137 -9.39 5.26 2.89
CA SER A 137 -10.09 4.60 3.99
C SER A 137 -11.55 4.32 3.68
N ARG A 138 -12.18 5.08 2.78
CA ARG A 138 -13.60 5.02 2.43
C ARG A 138 -13.85 5.40 0.97
N LEU A 139 -15.08 5.21 0.51
CA LEU A 139 -15.47 5.44 -0.89
C LEU A 139 -15.26 6.91 -1.32
N GLU A 140 -15.60 7.87 -0.44
CA GLU A 140 -15.47 9.30 -0.75
C GLU A 140 -14.02 9.71 -1.01
N ASP A 141 -13.06 9.10 -0.31
CA ASP A 141 -11.64 9.34 -0.55
C ASP A 141 -11.24 8.89 -1.97
N ALA A 142 -11.70 7.69 -2.37
CA ALA A 142 -11.41 7.13 -3.69
C ALA A 142 -12.06 7.93 -4.83
N LEU A 143 -13.31 8.38 -4.65
CA LEU A 143 -14.00 9.25 -5.61
C LEU A 143 -13.27 10.58 -5.77
N MET A 144 -12.94 11.24 -4.65
CA MET A 144 -12.19 12.50 -4.65
C MET A 144 -10.85 12.35 -5.38
N ALA A 145 -10.09 11.30 -5.07
CA ALA A 145 -8.78 11.08 -5.69
C ALA A 145 -8.88 10.80 -7.19
N ALA A 146 -9.90 10.05 -7.61
CA ALA A 146 -10.16 9.78 -9.03
C ALA A 146 -10.56 11.05 -9.81
N GLU A 147 -11.35 11.96 -9.20
CA GLU A 147 -11.65 13.28 -9.75
C GLU A 147 -10.37 14.12 -9.98
N GLU A 148 -9.39 14.00 -9.09
CA GLU A 148 -8.10 14.68 -9.21
C GLU A 148 -7.10 13.94 -10.13
N GLY A 149 -7.51 12.81 -10.72
CA GLY A 149 -6.79 12.13 -11.77
C GLY A 149 -5.69 11.18 -11.30
N VAL A 150 -5.83 10.55 -10.12
CA VAL A 150 -4.94 9.44 -9.75
C VAL A 150 -5.11 8.26 -10.71
N ASP A 151 -4.06 7.47 -10.86
CA ASP A 151 -4.05 6.34 -11.78
C ASP A 151 -4.64 5.07 -11.19
N PHE A 152 -4.53 4.92 -9.86
CA PHE A 152 -5.00 3.78 -9.08
C PHE A 152 -5.59 4.23 -7.75
N VAL A 153 -6.47 3.43 -7.18
CA VAL A 153 -6.99 3.61 -5.82
C VAL A 153 -6.76 2.33 -5.00
N GLY A 154 -6.55 2.47 -3.71
CA GLY A 154 -6.34 1.36 -2.79
C GLY A 154 -7.18 1.48 -1.52
N THR A 155 -7.54 0.35 -0.92
CA THR A 155 -8.26 0.27 0.36
C THR A 155 -7.30 0.24 1.57
N THR A 156 -6.07 0.67 1.37
CA THR A 156 -4.93 0.54 2.29
C THR A 156 -5.22 1.04 3.70
N LEU A 157 -5.87 2.20 3.80
CA LEU A 157 -6.08 2.89 5.07
C LEU A 157 -7.46 2.63 5.70
N ASN A 158 -8.28 1.74 5.11
CA ASN A 158 -9.57 1.39 5.70
C ASN A 158 -9.40 0.78 7.10
N GLY A 159 -10.07 1.39 8.09
CA GLY A 159 -10.00 1.04 9.52
C GLY A 159 -8.69 1.41 10.21
N TYR A 160 -7.81 2.21 9.59
CA TYR A 160 -6.62 2.81 10.21
C TYR A 160 -6.79 4.30 10.48
N VAL A 161 -7.84 4.91 9.94
CA VAL A 161 -8.18 6.32 10.16
C VAL A 161 -9.04 6.46 11.40
N LYS A 162 -8.74 7.44 12.25
CA LYS A 162 -9.50 7.69 13.48
C LYS A 162 -10.99 7.88 13.19
N GLY A 163 -11.81 7.12 13.88
CA GLY A 163 -13.26 7.11 13.73
C GLY A 163 -13.79 6.17 12.63
N ASP A 164 -12.92 5.43 11.94
CA ASP A 164 -13.35 4.33 11.10
C ASP A 164 -13.69 3.10 11.94
N GLU A 165 -14.58 2.26 11.43
CA GLU A 165 -14.86 0.95 12.03
C GLU A 165 -13.64 0.03 11.90
N THR A 166 -13.27 -0.60 13.02
CA THR A 166 -12.16 -1.56 13.02
C THR A 166 -12.68 -2.94 12.59
N MET A 167 -12.03 -3.55 11.61
CA MET A 167 -12.40 -4.87 11.06
C MET A 167 -11.26 -5.87 11.23
N ASP A 168 -11.58 -7.14 11.45
CA ASP A 168 -10.59 -8.22 11.57
C ASP A 168 -10.05 -8.73 10.22
N GLY A 169 -10.64 -8.29 9.11
CA GLY A 169 -10.27 -8.68 7.76
C GLY A 169 -10.38 -7.53 6.76
N PRO A 170 -10.16 -7.82 5.47
CA PRO A 170 -10.31 -6.81 4.43
C PRO A 170 -11.79 -6.41 4.24
N ASN A 171 -12.02 -5.15 3.88
CA ASN A 171 -13.36 -4.64 3.64
C ASN A 171 -13.82 -4.95 2.19
N PHE A 172 -14.48 -6.09 2.02
CA PHE A 172 -15.01 -6.52 0.73
C PHE A 172 -16.11 -5.60 0.20
N GLU A 173 -16.92 -5.03 1.09
CA GLU A 173 -18.00 -4.11 0.68
C GLU A 173 -17.43 -2.80 0.12
N LEU A 174 -16.42 -2.22 0.78
CA LEU A 174 -15.72 -1.05 0.24
C LEU A 174 -15.06 -1.37 -1.11
N ALA A 175 -14.40 -2.52 -1.23
CA ALA A 175 -13.78 -2.94 -2.48
C ALA A 175 -14.80 -3.05 -3.62
N ARG A 176 -15.98 -3.65 -3.37
CA ARG A 176 -17.07 -3.74 -4.32
C ARG A 176 -17.57 -2.35 -4.75
N GLN A 177 -17.81 -1.47 -3.79
CA GLN A 177 -18.27 -0.10 -4.08
C GLN A 177 -17.27 0.69 -4.91
N ILE A 178 -15.96 0.55 -4.63
CA ILE A 178 -14.91 1.21 -5.41
C ILE A 178 -14.91 0.67 -6.85
N VAL A 179 -14.93 -0.65 -7.04
CA VAL A 179 -14.95 -1.26 -8.38
C VAL A 179 -16.15 -0.82 -9.20
N GLU A 180 -17.32 -0.68 -8.57
CA GLU A 180 -18.55 -0.27 -9.25
C GLU A 180 -18.63 1.23 -9.58
N LYS A 181 -18.04 2.10 -8.74
CA LYS A 181 -18.33 3.54 -8.78
C LYS A 181 -17.12 4.42 -9.12
N VAL A 182 -15.90 3.91 -8.97
CA VAL A 182 -14.68 4.70 -9.16
C VAL A 182 -14.04 4.34 -10.49
N PRO A 183 -13.75 5.31 -11.37
CA PRO A 183 -13.17 5.04 -12.70
C PRO A 183 -11.70 4.58 -12.65
N ALA A 184 -11.00 4.86 -11.56
CA ALA A 184 -9.61 4.39 -11.36
C ALA A 184 -9.60 2.91 -10.89
N PRO A 185 -8.73 2.04 -11.47
CA PRO A 185 -8.63 0.64 -11.07
C PRO A 185 -8.26 0.48 -9.58
N LEU A 186 -8.91 -0.48 -8.91
CA LEU A 186 -8.64 -0.84 -7.52
C LEU A 186 -7.42 -1.76 -7.42
N ILE A 187 -6.46 -1.39 -6.59
CA ILE A 187 -5.43 -2.27 -6.02
C ILE A 187 -5.82 -2.53 -4.57
N ALA A 188 -6.39 -3.69 -4.28
CA ALA A 188 -6.94 -3.99 -2.96
C ALA A 188 -5.83 -4.25 -1.94
N GLU A 189 -5.84 -3.55 -0.82
CA GLU A 189 -4.86 -3.67 0.26
C GLU A 189 -5.54 -3.49 1.63
N GLY A 190 -4.94 -4.02 2.67
CA GLY A 190 -5.36 -3.86 4.05
C GLY A 190 -5.99 -5.13 4.64
N ARG A 191 -5.41 -5.64 5.73
CA ARG A 191 -5.87 -6.79 6.52
C ARG A 191 -6.13 -8.08 5.73
N ILE A 192 -5.49 -8.26 4.57
CA ILE A 192 -5.53 -9.50 3.82
C ILE A 192 -4.53 -10.47 4.47
N HIS A 193 -5.04 -11.43 5.22
CA HIS A 193 -4.24 -12.35 6.02
C HIS A 193 -4.26 -13.79 5.52
N ARG A 194 -5.19 -14.14 4.63
CA ARG A 194 -5.36 -15.48 4.07
C ARG A 194 -5.43 -15.45 2.55
N PRO A 195 -4.89 -16.47 1.86
CA PRO A 195 -4.90 -16.53 0.38
C PRO A 195 -6.31 -16.43 -0.23
N GLU A 196 -7.32 -17.00 0.45
CA GLU A 196 -8.72 -16.97 0.00
C GLU A 196 -9.27 -15.54 -0.03
N GLN A 197 -8.83 -14.67 0.89
CA GLN A 197 -9.23 -13.26 0.92
C GLN A 197 -8.64 -12.51 -0.28
N ALA A 198 -7.39 -12.81 -0.66
CA ALA A 198 -6.76 -12.22 -1.84
C ALA A 198 -7.49 -12.64 -3.12
N ARG A 199 -7.82 -13.93 -3.25
CA ARG A 199 -8.63 -14.43 -4.36
C ARG A 199 -9.99 -13.73 -4.44
N ALA A 200 -10.71 -13.64 -3.32
CA ALA A 200 -12.02 -12.98 -3.28
C ALA A 200 -11.96 -11.50 -3.70
N MET A 201 -10.90 -10.77 -3.37
CA MET A 201 -10.71 -9.40 -3.86
C MET A 201 -10.57 -9.34 -5.39
N LEU A 202 -9.83 -10.26 -6.00
CA LEU A 202 -9.72 -10.34 -7.46
C LEU A 202 -11.05 -10.74 -8.12
N GLU A 203 -11.80 -11.66 -7.51
CA GLU A 203 -13.14 -12.07 -7.97
C GLU A 203 -14.16 -10.91 -7.90
N LEU A 204 -13.99 -9.96 -6.98
CA LEU A 204 -14.77 -8.71 -6.92
C LEU A 204 -14.39 -7.69 -8.01
N GLY A 205 -13.29 -7.91 -8.74
CA GLY A 205 -12.86 -7.02 -9.82
C GLY A 205 -11.68 -6.12 -9.49
N ALA A 206 -10.97 -6.33 -8.37
CA ALA A 206 -9.71 -5.63 -8.12
C ALA A 206 -8.69 -5.96 -9.21
N LEU A 207 -7.94 -4.94 -9.66
CA LEU A 207 -6.87 -5.10 -10.65
C LEU A 207 -5.74 -5.99 -10.12
N ALA A 208 -5.35 -5.78 -8.88
CA ALA A 208 -4.30 -6.51 -8.17
C ALA A 208 -4.56 -6.48 -6.67
N VAL A 209 -3.81 -7.29 -5.92
CA VAL A 209 -3.92 -7.35 -4.46
C VAL A 209 -2.55 -7.13 -3.82
N VAL A 210 -2.48 -6.28 -2.80
CA VAL A 210 -1.28 -6.08 -1.99
C VAL A 210 -1.41 -6.82 -0.66
N VAL A 211 -0.38 -7.61 -0.33
CA VAL A 211 -0.29 -8.31 0.95
C VAL A 211 1.04 -7.96 1.64
N GLY A 212 0.96 -7.48 2.87
CA GLY A 212 2.11 -7.11 3.71
C GLY A 212 2.28 -8.01 4.93
N GLY A 213 1.61 -7.69 6.03
CA GLY A 213 1.78 -8.31 7.34
C GLY A 213 1.57 -9.82 7.41
N ALA A 214 0.95 -10.44 6.38
CA ALA A 214 0.81 -11.88 6.27
C ALA A 214 2.00 -12.57 5.59
N ILE A 215 2.91 -11.82 4.98
CA ILE A 215 4.07 -12.36 4.23
C ILE A 215 5.39 -11.84 4.80
N THR A 216 5.52 -10.54 5.01
CA THR A 216 6.81 -9.89 5.29
C THR A 216 7.02 -9.47 6.74
N ARG A 217 6.06 -9.73 7.64
CA ARG A 217 6.15 -9.41 9.07
C ARG A 217 6.08 -10.67 9.95
N PRO A 218 7.19 -11.39 10.11
CA PRO A 218 7.21 -12.64 10.88
C PRO A 218 6.68 -12.50 12.31
N LEU A 219 6.91 -11.36 12.97
CA LEU A 219 6.37 -11.08 14.31
C LEU A 219 4.83 -11.09 14.31
N GLU A 220 4.19 -10.42 13.36
CA GLU A 220 2.73 -10.41 13.26
C GLU A 220 2.18 -11.79 12.89
N ILE A 221 2.88 -12.51 12.02
CA ILE A 221 2.50 -13.87 11.63
C ILE A 221 2.57 -14.79 12.85
N ALA A 222 3.69 -14.84 13.55
CA ALA A 222 3.87 -15.67 14.74
C ALA A 222 2.85 -15.32 15.83
N ARG A 223 2.59 -14.03 16.07
CA ARG A 223 1.61 -13.58 17.08
C ARG A 223 0.21 -14.12 16.78
N ARG A 224 -0.23 -14.15 15.53
CA ARG A 224 -1.54 -14.74 15.17
C ARG A 224 -1.63 -16.21 15.52
N PHE A 225 -0.55 -17.00 15.31
CA PHE A 225 -0.51 -18.39 15.71
C PHE A 225 -0.52 -18.56 17.25
N VAL A 226 0.30 -17.77 17.95
CA VAL A 226 0.36 -17.81 19.43
C VAL A 226 -1.01 -17.50 20.00
N THR A 227 -1.65 -16.39 19.58
CA THR A 227 -2.98 -15.99 20.06
C THR A 227 -4.03 -17.06 19.82
N GLU A 228 -3.97 -17.79 18.70
CA GLU A 228 -4.93 -18.85 18.41
C GLU A 228 -4.67 -20.11 19.28
N ILE A 229 -3.40 -20.45 19.49
CA ILE A 229 -3.00 -21.56 20.35
C ILE A 229 -3.41 -21.32 21.82
N GLU A 230 -3.28 -20.08 22.30
CA GLU A 230 -3.68 -19.69 23.67
C GLU A 230 -5.19 -19.88 23.95
N LYS A 231 -6.03 -19.91 22.91
CA LYS A 231 -7.46 -20.23 23.04
C LYS A 231 -7.74 -21.72 23.23
N ALA A 232 -6.74 -22.58 22.98
CA ALA A 232 -6.93 -24.01 23.08
C ALA A 232 -7.10 -24.40 24.56
N GLN A 233 -8.23 -25.05 24.92
CA GLN A 233 -8.41 -25.68 26.21
C GLN A 233 -7.65 -27.03 26.22
N VAL A 234 -6.37 -26.98 26.57
CA VAL A 234 -5.56 -28.20 26.73
C VAL A 234 -6.01 -28.91 28.00
N ARG A 235 -6.59 -30.08 27.83
CA ARG A 235 -6.87 -30.95 28.99
C ARG A 235 -5.54 -31.45 29.57
N PRO A 236 -5.34 -31.38 30.88
CA PRO A 236 -4.15 -31.91 31.54
C PRO A 236 -3.99 -33.43 31.39
#